data_123ee29bea34c7b200fd3b9392e9f5ab
#
_entry.id   123ee29bea34c7b200fd3b9392e9f5ab
#
_cell.length_a   1.000
_cell.length_b   1.000
_cell.length_c   1.000
_cell.angle_alpha   90.00
_cell.angle_beta   90.00
_cell.angle_gamma   90.00
#
_symmetry.space_group_name_H-M   'P 1'
#
loop_
_entity.id
_entity.type
_entity.pdbx_description
1 polymer ?
#
loop_
_entity_poly.entity_id
_entity_poly.type
_entity_poly.pdbx_seq_one_letter_code
_entity_poly.pdbx_strand_id
1 'polypeptide(L)'
;MQAYCKICDQSLRSHLADLQRHARSKKHRENSAVLNRTKYKSLMSHGYQATITAEKKIVDIKLALYITMHSSIRSVDHLGELLSTLGKGSNLENLRLHRTKCSNVIKHVIAPVLFKDLVKAIGKKGYSIIIDESTDVSVTKYLCMCIKYFDTTENRMLTDFLGILEVERATAIDLHKSIVEYLQRIGIPLKNMVAIGTDGASNLCGRNHSVYTLLKCDVPNLQLMRCTCHSLHLCSSKASEELPGSLDFLVREVFNWFSISPLRKINYKKTFDLINSGNDAQKFRQMIQLSRTRWLAFYNVVKRLLEQWVELKTHFRIACDAEKCYTARTIRDMLENDCNRLYLISLVFLSFAGQILKPTFLRAAHNKSLVQQVIDAVGNDLAFLPVAEVDFGQEFRKEFQGSQISAERKSQIQQRCFNFLKRFLTEMAQRLPTNFEIFKKIELLSPSRCTLQVRIKFEELPLQDFFDSDCDVSLYKSQWEKLSFVDWNAHYKGDVPTNILVFWPDVYKYTDACGRFIFRELAEVVLKMLTIPTSNAVVERAFSALTLIKTRIRNKLSTSMLQSLLTIRMHFQAHEKCCKMFQPSTEMIDRFKSSFMYESKTGTSGPSCANSDSEENENESLHEMIDIISDML
;
A
#
# COMPACT_ATOMS: atom_id res chain seq x y z
N MET A 1 -20.99 -36.13 -46.93
CA MET A 1 -19.77 -35.30 -47.05
C MET A 1 -18.58 -36.27 -47.14
N GLN A 2 -17.61 -36.05 -48.02
CA GLN A 2 -16.34 -36.79 -48.03
C GLN A 2 -15.26 -36.00 -47.31
N ALA A 3 -14.52 -36.60 -46.43
CA ALA A 3 -13.36 -35.98 -45.75
C ALA A 3 -12.14 -36.08 -46.69
N TYR A 4 -11.25 -35.07 -46.66
CA TYR A 4 -10.09 -35.01 -47.51
C TYR A 4 -8.82 -34.79 -46.70
N CYS A 5 -7.84 -35.64 -46.89
CA CYS A 5 -6.52 -35.51 -46.24
C CYS A 5 -5.57 -34.67 -47.10
N LYS A 6 -5.32 -33.43 -46.70
CA LYS A 6 -4.40 -32.51 -47.36
C LYS A 6 -2.93 -32.98 -47.37
N ILE A 7 -2.54 -33.87 -46.44
CA ILE A 7 -1.16 -34.38 -46.33
C ILE A 7 -0.90 -35.49 -47.34
N CYS A 8 -1.90 -36.35 -47.55
CA CYS A 8 -1.79 -37.49 -48.45
C CYS A 8 -2.46 -37.29 -49.80
N ASP A 9 -3.11 -36.13 -50.01
CA ASP A 9 -3.86 -35.77 -51.21
C ASP A 9 -4.90 -36.87 -51.58
N GLN A 10 -5.73 -37.23 -50.58
CA GLN A 10 -6.64 -38.37 -50.73
C GLN A 10 -8.00 -38.11 -50.06
N SER A 11 -9.06 -38.43 -50.81
CA SER A 11 -10.43 -38.43 -50.27
C SER A 11 -10.66 -39.63 -49.35
N LEU A 12 -11.31 -39.41 -48.23
CA LEU A 12 -11.60 -40.41 -47.19
C LEU A 12 -13.09 -40.44 -46.90
N ARG A 13 -13.58 -41.59 -46.44
CA ARG A 13 -14.93 -41.65 -45.87
C ARG A 13 -14.98 -40.86 -44.57
N SER A 14 -15.98 -40.08 -44.36
CA SER A 14 -16.14 -39.22 -43.18
C SER A 14 -16.48 -39.96 -41.88
N HIS A 15 -16.19 -41.26 -41.82
CA HIS A 15 -16.41 -42.05 -40.62
C HIS A 15 -15.21 -41.97 -39.70
N LEU A 16 -15.41 -41.71 -38.41
CA LEU A 16 -14.34 -41.47 -37.45
C LEU A 16 -13.28 -42.59 -37.42
N ALA A 17 -13.72 -43.84 -37.51
CA ALA A 17 -12.81 -45.03 -37.53
C ALA A 17 -11.91 -45.05 -38.78
N ASP A 18 -12.41 -44.61 -39.95
CA ASP A 18 -11.61 -44.54 -41.19
C ASP A 18 -10.62 -43.40 -41.16
N LEU A 19 -10.98 -42.27 -40.59
CA LEU A 19 -10.07 -41.15 -40.38
C LEU A 19 -8.95 -41.49 -39.39
N GLN A 20 -9.27 -42.15 -38.30
CA GLN A 20 -8.27 -42.66 -37.32
C GLN A 20 -7.36 -43.73 -37.92
N ARG A 21 -7.89 -44.63 -38.74
CA ARG A 21 -7.10 -45.67 -39.45
C ARG A 21 -6.14 -45.03 -40.46
N HIS A 22 -6.62 -44.00 -41.21
CA HIS A 22 -5.79 -43.24 -42.13
C HIS A 22 -4.68 -42.47 -41.39
N ALA A 23 -4.97 -41.78 -40.29
CA ALA A 23 -3.99 -41.07 -39.49
C ALA A 23 -2.89 -41.99 -38.92
N ARG A 24 -3.18 -43.26 -38.65
CA ARG A 24 -2.24 -44.28 -38.19
C ARG A 24 -1.51 -45.00 -39.31
N SER A 25 -1.90 -44.78 -40.57
CA SER A 25 -1.25 -45.46 -41.71
C SER A 25 0.22 -45.02 -41.88
N LYS A 26 1.07 -45.97 -42.35
CA LYS A 26 2.50 -45.74 -42.61
C LYS A 26 2.70 -44.57 -43.56
N LYS A 27 1.93 -44.51 -44.66
CA LYS A 27 1.96 -43.44 -45.68
C LYS A 27 1.64 -42.07 -45.09
N HIS A 28 0.61 -41.97 -44.25
CA HIS A 28 0.27 -40.70 -43.62
C HIS A 28 1.34 -40.20 -42.63
N ARG A 29 1.92 -41.11 -41.85
CA ARG A 29 3.01 -40.81 -40.90
C ARG A 29 4.27 -40.36 -41.62
N GLU A 30 4.66 -41.06 -42.70
CA GLU A 30 5.84 -40.70 -43.52
C GLU A 30 5.63 -39.34 -44.18
N ASN A 31 4.50 -39.08 -44.83
CA ASN A 31 4.18 -37.78 -45.45
C ASN A 31 4.12 -36.67 -44.39
N SER A 32 3.56 -36.91 -43.23
CA SER A 32 3.52 -35.97 -42.12
C SER A 32 4.92 -35.65 -41.57
N ALA A 33 5.78 -36.68 -41.46
CA ALA A 33 7.16 -36.51 -41.02
C ALA A 33 8.00 -35.72 -42.05
N VAL A 34 7.77 -35.91 -43.35
CA VAL A 34 8.45 -35.15 -44.43
C VAL A 34 8.01 -33.68 -44.40
N LEU A 35 6.71 -33.42 -44.22
CA LEU A 35 6.19 -32.05 -44.09
C LEU A 35 6.69 -31.31 -42.84
N ASN A 36 6.80 -32.02 -41.72
CA ASN A 36 7.39 -31.50 -40.50
C ASN A 36 8.89 -31.22 -40.67
N ARG A 37 9.64 -32.12 -41.33
CA ARG A 37 11.07 -31.88 -41.65
C ARG A 37 11.27 -30.72 -42.63
N THR A 38 10.41 -30.57 -43.65
CA THR A 38 10.47 -29.44 -44.59
C THR A 38 10.06 -28.11 -43.95
N LYS A 39 9.05 -28.11 -43.07
CA LYS A 39 8.74 -26.89 -42.28
C LYS A 39 9.89 -26.51 -41.34
N TYR A 40 10.56 -27.46 -40.70
CA TYR A 40 11.71 -27.15 -39.82
C TYR A 40 12.94 -26.72 -40.65
N LYS A 41 13.22 -27.33 -41.81
CA LYS A 41 14.33 -26.91 -42.68
C LYS A 41 14.05 -25.56 -43.36
N SER A 42 12.82 -25.28 -43.78
CA SER A 42 12.45 -24.02 -44.42
C SER A 42 12.56 -22.81 -43.48
N LEU A 43 12.31 -22.98 -42.18
CA LEU A 43 12.50 -21.93 -41.16
C LEU A 43 13.96 -21.73 -40.77
N MET A 44 14.81 -22.77 -40.86
CA MET A 44 16.26 -22.66 -40.58
C MET A 44 17.11 -22.28 -41.76
N SER A 45 16.73 -22.66 -43.01
CA SER A 45 17.53 -22.43 -44.20
C SER A 45 17.39 -21.01 -44.79
N HIS A 46 16.44 -20.21 -44.33
CA HIS A 46 16.23 -18.86 -44.83
C HIS A 46 16.69 -17.77 -43.85
N GLY A 47 17.62 -18.04 -42.94
CA GLY A 47 18.30 -16.99 -42.18
C GLY A 47 17.41 -15.87 -41.56
N TYR A 48 16.10 -16.00 -41.62
CA TYR A 48 15.13 -15.10 -41.02
C TYR A 48 14.98 -15.45 -39.55
N GLN A 49 16.03 -15.33 -38.78
CA GLN A 49 15.86 -14.67 -37.52
C GLN A 49 15.43 -13.24 -37.93
N ALA A 50 14.14 -13.00 -37.89
CA ALA A 50 13.66 -11.63 -37.82
C ALA A 50 14.21 -11.09 -36.50
N THR A 51 15.41 -10.50 -36.59
CA THR A 51 16.06 -9.82 -35.48
C THR A 51 15.13 -8.67 -35.19
N ILE A 52 14.23 -8.86 -34.19
CA ILE A 52 13.37 -7.78 -33.72
C ILE A 52 14.33 -6.66 -33.36
N THR A 53 14.28 -5.55 -34.13
CA THR A 53 15.19 -4.42 -33.93
C THR A 53 15.04 -3.95 -32.46
N ALA A 54 16.11 -3.39 -31.91
CA ALA A 54 16.07 -2.87 -30.52
C ALA A 54 14.92 -1.86 -30.34
N GLU A 55 14.63 -1.06 -31.37
CA GLU A 55 13.53 -0.09 -31.37
C GLU A 55 12.15 -0.75 -31.18
N LYS A 56 11.88 -1.86 -31.90
CA LYS A 56 10.61 -2.61 -31.73
C LYS A 56 10.48 -3.24 -30.36
N LYS A 57 11.59 -3.73 -29.77
CA LYS A 57 11.58 -4.22 -28.40
C LYS A 57 11.27 -3.11 -27.39
N ILE A 58 11.85 -1.94 -27.57
CA ILE A 58 11.59 -0.75 -26.74
C ILE A 58 10.09 -0.38 -26.80
N VAL A 59 9.48 -0.38 -27.98
CA VAL A 59 8.06 -0.11 -28.16
C VAL A 59 7.21 -1.12 -27.39
N ASP A 60 7.47 -2.43 -27.57
CA ASP A 60 6.73 -3.48 -26.87
C ASP A 60 6.87 -3.38 -25.34
N ILE A 61 8.07 -3.09 -24.83
CA ILE A 61 8.32 -2.93 -23.39
C ILE A 61 7.57 -1.71 -22.85
N LYS A 62 7.63 -0.57 -23.54
CA LYS A 62 6.92 0.66 -23.11
C LYS A 62 5.40 0.48 -23.10
N LEU A 63 4.86 -0.20 -24.10
CA LEU A 63 3.43 -0.50 -24.16
C LEU A 63 3.02 -1.50 -23.07
N ALA A 64 3.80 -2.55 -22.84
CA ALA A 64 3.55 -3.50 -21.76
C ALA A 64 3.59 -2.81 -20.38
N LEU A 65 4.52 -1.87 -20.20
CA LEU A 65 4.57 -1.03 -19.00
C LEU A 65 3.33 -0.15 -18.85
N TYR A 66 2.93 0.56 -19.93
CA TYR A 66 1.71 1.37 -19.93
C TYR A 66 0.48 0.54 -19.54
N ILE A 67 0.31 -0.63 -20.14
CA ILE A 67 -0.78 -1.57 -19.81
C ILE A 67 -0.72 -1.97 -18.33
N THR A 68 0.46 -2.28 -17.81
CA THR A 68 0.64 -2.63 -16.39
C THR A 68 0.19 -1.51 -15.46
N MET A 69 0.51 -0.27 -15.79
CA MET A 69 0.24 0.88 -14.94
C MET A 69 -1.23 1.34 -15.02
N HIS A 70 -1.84 1.35 -16.19
CA HIS A 70 -3.06 2.10 -16.45
C HIS A 70 -4.25 1.28 -16.94
N SER A 71 -4.05 0.01 -17.36
CA SER A 71 -5.09 -0.74 -18.06
C SER A 71 -5.13 -2.22 -17.70
N SER A 72 -5.99 -2.97 -18.37
CA SER A 72 -6.05 -4.43 -18.32
C SER A 72 -5.16 -5.03 -19.41
N ILE A 73 -4.54 -6.18 -19.15
CA ILE A 73 -3.76 -6.90 -20.17
C ILE A 73 -4.61 -7.25 -21.41
N ARG A 74 -5.91 -7.49 -21.23
CA ARG A 74 -6.82 -7.78 -22.36
C ARG A 74 -6.96 -6.60 -23.33
N SER A 75 -6.86 -5.37 -22.84
CA SER A 75 -6.99 -4.19 -23.71
C SER A 75 -5.85 -4.05 -24.72
N VAL A 76 -4.72 -4.76 -24.51
CA VAL A 76 -3.56 -4.65 -25.42
C VAL A 76 -3.85 -5.22 -26.81
N ASP A 77 -4.75 -6.20 -26.95
CA ASP A 77 -5.07 -6.82 -28.23
C ASP A 77 -5.63 -5.77 -29.19
N HIS A 78 -6.71 -5.08 -28.80
CA HIS A 78 -7.31 -4.02 -29.63
C HIS A 78 -6.45 -2.75 -29.68
N LEU A 79 -5.76 -2.40 -28.59
CA LEU A 79 -4.85 -1.26 -28.59
C LEU A 79 -3.68 -1.48 -29.56
N GLY A 80 -3.15 -2.70 -29.63
CA GLY A 80 -2.08 -3.08 -30.55
C GLY A 80 -2.51 -2.93 -32.02
N GLU A 81 -3.70 -3.40 -32.36
CA GLU A 81 -4.29 -3.27 -33.70
C GLU A 81 -4.55 -1.80 -34.08
N LEU A 82 -5.11 -1.02 -33.15
CA LEU A 82 -5.37 0.40 -33.36
C LEU A 82 -4.06 1.17 -33.59
N LEU A 83 -3.04 0.95 -32.74
CA LEU A 83 -1.75 1.61 -32.87
C LEU A 83 -1.03 1.21 -34.15
N SER A 84 -1.12 -0.05 -34.60
CA SER A 84 -0.56 -0.50 -35.86
C SER A 84 -1.23 0.20 -37.06
N THR A 85 -2.55 0.40 -36.99
CA THR A 85 -3.33 1.08 -38.07
C THR A 85 -3.01 2.58 -38.13
N LEU A 86 -2.95 3.25 -36.96
CA LEU A 86 -2.67 4.69 -36.87
C LEU A 86 -1.18 5.01 -37.12
N GLY A 87 -0.30 4.07 -36.81
CA GLY A 87 1.15 4.23 -36.91
C GLY A 87 1.76 3.82 -38.24
N LYS A 88 0.99 3.82 -39.35
CA LYS A 88 1.53 3.55 -40.69
C LYS A 88 2.70 4.47 -41.02
N GLY A 89 3.80 3.89 -41.51
CA GLY A 89 5.05 4.61 -41.78
C GLY A 89 5.93 4.87 -40.55
N SER A 90 5.57 4.34 -39.40
CA SER A 90 6.36 4.43 -38.15
C SER A 90 6.72 3.06 -37.58
N ASN A 91 7.49 3.03 -36.48
CA ASN A 91 7.83 1.80 -35.77
C ASN A 91 6.60 1.07 -35.20
N LEU A 92 5.42 1.69 -35.19
CA LEU A 92 4.16 1.11 -34.72
C LEU A 92 3.43 0.29 -35.80
N GLU A 93 3.70 0.50 -37.08
CA GLU A 93 3.01 -0.15 -38.20
C GLU A 93 3.03 -1.68 -38.11
N ASN A 94 4.12 -2.26 -37.63
CA ASN A 94 4.29 -3.69 -37.47
C ASN A 94 4.21 -4.14 -36.00
N LEU A 95 3.46 -3.42 -35.18
CA LEU A 95 3.26 -3.78 -33.77
C LEU A 95 2.49 -5.10 -33.67
N ARG A 96 3.09 -6.08 -33.00
CA ARG A 96 2.49 -7.40 -32.72
C ARG A 96 2.59 -7.71 -31.24
N LEU A 97 1.98 -6.85 -30.43
CA LEU A 97 1.89 -7.04 -28.98
C LEU A 97 0.46 -7.46 -28.62
N HIS A 98 0.28 -8.74 -28.40
CA HIS A 98 -0.96 -9.33 -27.90
C HIS A 98 -0.82 -9.72 -26.44
N ARG A 99 -1.94 -10.05 -25.74
CA ARG A 99 -2.00 -10.34 -24.31
C ARG A 99 -0.95 -11.36 -23.85
N THR A 100 -0.73 -12.47 -24.56
CA THR A 100 0.26 -13.48 -24.18
C THR A 100 1.68 -12.91 -24.22
N LYS A 101 2.06 -12.23 -25.29
CA LYS A 101 3.37 -11.58 -25.40
C LYS A 101 3.53 -10.48 -24.36
N CYS A 102 2.51 -9.65 -24.16
CA CYS A 102 2.49 -8.61 -23.13
C CYS A 102 2.70 -9.21 -21.73
N SER A 103 1.97 -10.27 -21.37
CA SER A 103 2.13 -10.97 -20.11
C SER A 103 3.55 -11.51 -19.93
N ASN A 104 4.14 -12.09 -20.98
CA ASN A 104 5.50 -12.61 -20.93
C ASN A 104 6.55 -11.51 -20.81
N VAL A 105 6.36 -10.36 -21.49
CA VAL A 105 7.23 -9.18 -21.33
C VAL A 105 7.16 -8.66 -19.88
N ILE A 106 5.98 -8.60 -19.28
CA ILE A 106 5.80 -8.20 -17.88
C ILE A 106 6.52 -9.17 -16.94
N LYS A 107 6.27 -10.49 -17.09
CA LYS A 107 6.77 -11.54 -16.17
C LYS A 107 8.26 -11.84 -16.31
N HIS A 108 8.79 -11.79 -17.53
CA HIS A 108 10.13 -12.31 -17.80
C HIS A 108 11.14 -11.24 -18.22
N VAL A 109 10.68 -10.02 -18.56
CA VAL A 109 11.55 -8.91 -18.97
C VAL A 109 11.52 -7.78 -17.95
N ILE A 110 10.37 -7.15 -17.73
CA ILE A 110 10.29 -5.91 -16.92
C ILE A 110 10.45 -6.23 -15.43
N ALA A 111 9.56 -7.03 -14.85
CA ALA A 111 9.53 -7.28 -13.42
C ALA A 111 10.83 -7.90 -12.88
N PRO A 112 11.45 -8.91 -13.53
CA PRO A 112 12.69 -9.48 -13.02
C PRO A 112 13.88 -8.53 -13.03
N VAL A 113 13.95 -7.60 -14.00
CA VAL A 113 15.05 -6.61 -14.05
C VAL A 113 14.87 -5.58 -12.95
N LEU A 114 13.66 -5.02 -12.79
CA LEU A 114 13.37 -4.09 -11.70
C LEU A 114 13.61 -4.73 -10.31
N PHE A 115 13.22 -5.99 -10.15
CA PHE A 115 13.46 -6.73 -8.91
C PHE A 115 14.95 -6.99 -8.65
N LYS A 116 15.72 -7.32 -9.67
CA LYS A 116 17.17 -7.48 -9.59
C LYS A 116 17.85 -6.16 -9.22
N ASP A 117 17.41 -5.05 -9.81
CA ASP A 117 17.91 -3.71 -9.49
C ASP A 117 17.61 -3.36 -8.02
N LEU A 118 16.42 -3.67 -7.51
CA LEU A 118 16.07 -3.53 -6.09
C LEU A 118 17.01 -4.32 -5.20
N VAL A 119 17.21 -5.63 -5.45
CA VAL A 119 18.09 -6.48 -4.64
C VAL A 119 19.53 -5.96 -4.67
N LYS A 120 20.01 -5.47 -5.82
CA LYS A 120 21.33 -4.85 -5.97
C LYS A 120 21.45 -3.54 -5.18
N ALA A 121 20.41 -2.70 -5.18
CA ALA A 121 20.39 -1.43 -4.44
C ALA A 121 20.44 -1.64 -2.92
N ILE A 122 19.74 -2.66 -2.42
CA ILE A 122 19.81 -3.07 -1.00
C ILE A 122 21.20 -3.61 -0.68
N GLY A 123 21.71 -4.55 -1.46
CA GLY A 123 23.04 -5.15 -1.30
C GLY A 123 23.25 -5.74 0.09
N LYS A 124 24.35 -5.31 0.75
CA LYS A 124 24.70 -5.71 2.11
C LYS A 124 24.37 -4.65 3.17
N LYS A 125 23.60 -3.62 2.83
CA LYS A 125 23.25 -2.54 3.75
C LYS A 125 22.16 -2.97 4.73
N GLY A 126 21.99 -2.16 5.79
CA GLY A 126 20.87 -2.30 6.71
C GLY A 126 19.54 -1.98 6.03
N TYR A 127 18.51 -2.76 6.32
CA TYR A 127 17.17 -2.58 5.79
C TYR A 127 16.12 -2.96 6.85
N SER A 128 14.90 -2.52 6.64
CA SER A 128 13.75 -2.94 7.46
C SER A 128 12.65 -3.50 6.56
N ILE A 129 11.94 -4.51 7.05
CA ILE A 129 10.76 -5.03 6.36
C ILE A 129 9.48 -4.49 6.98
N ILE A 130 8.46 -4.34 6.16
CA ILE A 130 7.10 -4.02 6.59
C ILE A 130 6.22 -5.13 6.07
N ILE A 131 5.51 -5.79 6.99
CA ILE A 131 4.70 -6.95 6.66
C ILE A 131 3.26 -6.77 7.12
N ASP A 132 2.34 -7.37 6.37
CA ASP A 132 0.93 -7.43 6.71
C ASP A 132 0.26 -8.58 5.95
N GLU A 133 -0.87 -9.07 6.48
CA GLU A 133 -1.64 -10.15 5.91
C GLU A 133 -2.97 -9.64 5.33
N SER A 134 -3.38 -10.19 4.20
CA SER A 134 -4.71 -9.92 3.64
C SER A 134 -5.25 -11.13 2.89
N THR A 135 -6.58 -11.23 2.84
CA THR A 135 -7.28 -12.24 2.05
C THR A 135 -7.94 -11.55 0.87
N ASP A 136 -7.74 -12.07 -0.32
CA ASP A 136 -8.31 -11.51 -1.54
C ASP A 136 -9.75 -11.98 -1.82
N VAL A 137 -10.31 -11.54 -2.94
CA VAL A 137 -11.68 -11.89 -3.38
C VAL A 137 -11.86 -13.37 -3.73
N SER A 138 -10.78 -14.12 -3.96
CA SER A 138 -10.76 -15.57 -4.19
C SER A 138 -10.49 -16.39 -2.94
N VAL A 139 -10.55 -15.75 -1.76
CA VAL A 139 -10.29 -16.36 -0.45
C VAL A 139 -8.85 -16.88 -0.31
N THR A 140 -7.92 -16.39 -1.14
CA THR A 140 -6.51 -16.69 -1.01
C THR A 140 -5.87 -15.73 -0.01
N LYS A 141 -5.17 -16.27 0.97
CA LYS A 141 -4.46 -15.48 1.99
C LYS A 141 -3.04 -15.19 1.54
N TYR A 142 -2.65 -13.94 1.63
CA TYR A 142 -1.33 -13.45 1.25
C TYR A 142 -0.61 -12.78 2.40
N LEU A 143 0.68 -13.04 2.51
CA LEU A 143 1.64 -12.23 3.26
C LEU A 143 2.30 -11.26 2.27
N CYS A 144 2.08 -9.96 2.45
CA CYS A 144 2.73 -8.92 1.68
C CYS A 144 3.96 -8.40 2.42
N MET A 145 5.06 -8.22 1.71
CA MET A 145 6.31 -7.70 2.24
C MET A 145 6.74 -6.47 1.42
N CYS A 146 7.01 -5.37 2.12
CA CYS A 146 7.71 -4.21 1.59
C CYS A 146 9.05 -4.03 2.32
N ILE A 147 10.01 -3.39 1.69
CA ILE A 147 11.36 -3.19 2.23
C ILE A 147 11.72 -1.71 2.20
N LYS A 148 12.21 -1.20 3.33
CA LYS A 148 12.71 0.17 3.46
C LYS A 148 14.22 0.14 3.58
N TYR A 149 14.91 0.91 2.73
CA TYR A 149 16.36 0.93 2.62
C TYR A 149 16.85 2.30 2.14
N PHE A 150 18.15 2.54 2.27
CA PHE A 150 18.79 3.72 1.69
C PHE A 150 19.36 3.40 0.31
N ASP A 151 18.86 4.10 -0.71
CA ASP A 151 19.38 4.00 -2.08
C ASP A 151 20.51 5.00 -2.28
N THR A 152 21.73 4.48 -2.47
CA THR A 152 22.92 5.32 -2.69
C THR A 152 22.94 5.97 -4.07
N THR A 153 22.21 5.44 -5.04
CA THR A 153 22.12 5.97 -6.41
C THR A 153 21.20 7.19 -6.44
N GLU A 154 19.98 7.02 -5.88
CA GLU A 154 19.01 8.11 -5.76
C GLU A 154 19.28 9.03 -4.57
N ASN A 155 20.20 8.65 -3.65
CA ASN A 155 20.55 9.37 -2.43
C ASN A 155 19.34 9.68 -1.54
N ARG A 156 18.44 8.72 -1.36
CA ARG A 156 17.25 8.88 -0.52
C ARG A 156 16.78 7.57 0.09
N MET A 157 15.99 7.69 1.14
CA MET A 157 15.28 6.55 1.71
C MET A 157 14.14 6.12 0.80
N LEU A 158 14.12 4.86 0.41
CA LEU A 158 13.07 4.26 -0.41
C LEU A 158 12.32 3.17 0.35
N THR A 159 11.08 2.96 -0.05
CA THR A 159 10.27 1.83 0.44
C THR A 159 9.61 1.17 -0.76
N ASP A 160 10.14 0.02 -1.14
CA ASP A 160 9.73 -0.75 -2.30
C ASP A 160 8.94 -2.00 -1.92
N PHE A 161 8.20 -2.53 -2.88
CA PHE A 161 7.53 -3.81 -2.77
C PHE A 161 8.55 -4.94 -2.93
N LEU A 162 8.70 -5.75 -1.90
CA LEU A 162 9.62 -6.88 -1.90
C LEU A 162 8.96 -8.15 -2.45
N GLY A 163 7.72 -8.42 -2.03
CA GLY A 163 7.04 -9.61 -2.49
C GLY A 163 5.68 -9.87 -1.85
N ILE A 164 4.96 -10.80 -2.45
CA ILE A 164 3.71 -11.34 -1.94
C ILE A 164 3.81 -12.86 -1.94
N LEU A 165 3.53 -13.48 -0.80
CA LEU A 165 3.58 -14.92 -0.60
C LEU A 165 2.17 -15.43 -0.30
N GLU A 166 1.76 -16.47 -1.00
CA GLU A 166 0.55 -17.20 -0.67
C GLU A 166 0.81 -18.06 0.56
N VAL A 167 -0.05 -17.95 1.56
CA VAL A 167 0.09 -18.63 2.85
C VAL A 167 -1.16 -19.43 3.18
N GLU A 168 -1.01 -20.71 3.43
CA GLU A 168 -2.12 -21.58 3.82
C GLU A 168 -2.48 -21.37 5.29
N ARG A 169 -1.47 -21.23 6.15
CA ARG A 169 -1.60 -21.04 7.59
C ARG A 169 -0.88 -19.77 8.02
N ALA A 170 -1.55 -18.95 8.79
CA ALA A 170 -0.98 -17.71 9.31
C ALA A 170 -0.44 -17.89 10.74
N THR A 171 0.18 -19.03 11.04
CA THR A 171 0.87 -19.18 12.31
C THR A 171 2.19 -18.40 12.29
N ALA A 172 2.65 -17.95 13.45
CA ALA A 172 3.91 -17.22 13.55
C ALA A 172 5.10 -18.03 12.99
N ILE A 173 5.10 -19.34 13.19
CA ILE A 173 6.16 -20.26 12.71
C ILE A 173 6.15 -20.34 11.19
N ASP A 174 4.98 -20.54 10.57
CA ASP A 174 4.87 -20.68 9.12
C ASP A 174 5.23 -19.37 8.42
N LEU A 175 4.79 -18.24 8.97
CA LEU A 175 5.11 -16.91 8.46
C LEU A 175 6.61 -16.59 8.59
N HIS A 176 7.22 -16.87 9.75
CA HIS A 176 8.65 -16.73 9.98
C HIS A 176 9.45 -17.54 8.96
N LYS A 177 9.13 -18.83 8.82
CA LYS A 177 9.78 -19.72 7.85
C LYS A 177 9.68 -19.18 6.43
N SER A 178 8.48 -18.75 6.03
CA SER A 178 8.24 -18.19 4.69
C SER A 178 9.07 -16.93 4.44
N ILE A 179 9.21 -16.04 5.43
CA ILE A 179 10.02 -14.83 5.33
C ILE A 179 11.50 -15.18 5.18
N VAL A 180 12.02 -16.06 6.04
CA VAL A 180 13.44 -16.45 6.03
C VAL A 180 13.82 -17.14 4.73
N GLU A 181 13.04 -18.13 4.29
CA GLU A 181 13.24 -18.83 3.02
C GLU A 181 13.17 -17.88 1.82
N TYR A 182 12.23 -16.93 1.84
CA TYR A 182 12.10 -15.95 0.78
C TYR A 182 13.33 -15.05 0.70
N LEU A 183 13.78 -14.46 1.82
CA LEU A 183 14.96 -13.59 1.89
C LEU A 183 16.23 -14.35 1.45
N GLN A 184 16.39 -15.59 1.91
CA GLN A 184 17.50 -16.45 1.51
C GLN A 184 17.49 -16.72 -0.01
N ARG A 185 16.34 -17.04 -0.59
CA ARG A 185 16.18 -17.31 -2.03
C ARG A 185 16.52 -16.10 -2.89
N ILE A 186 16.20 -14.90 -2.46
CA ILE A 186 16.50 -13.66 -3.20
C ILE A 186 17.88 -13.08 -2.87
N GLY A 187 18.63 -13.70 -1.96
CA GLY A 187 20.01 -13.31 -1.63
C GLY A 187 20.13 -12.06 -0.74
N ILE A 188 19.09 -11.71 0.03
CA ILE A 188 19.13 -10.61 1.00
C ILE A 188 19.49 -11.17 2.38
N PRO A 189 20.62 -10.75 3.00
CA PRO A 189 21.08 -11.31 4.27
C PRO A 189 20.16 -10.93 5.43
N LEU A 190 19.59 -11.94 6.12
CA LEU A 190 18.71 -11.72 7.27
C LEU A 190 19.36 -10.91 8.40
N LYS A 191 20.66 -11.12 8.65
CA LYS A 191 21.44 -10.43 9.69
C LYS A 191 21.48 -8.89 9.52
N ASN A 192 21.22 -8.39 8.33
CA ASN A 192 21.21 -6.95 8.05
C ASN A 192 19.85 -6.31 8.29
N MET A 193 18.86 -7.09 8.73
CA MET A 193 17.53 -6.57 9.07
C MET A 193 17.63 -5.72 10.33
N VAL A 194 17.16 -4.48 10.25
CA VAL A 194 17.19 -3.49 11.33
C VAL A 194 15.89 -3.50 12.12
N ALA A 195 14.77 -3.52 11.42
CA ALA A 195 13.48 -3.49 12.05
C ALA A 195 12.42 -4.25 11.24
N ILE A 196 11.35 -4.61 11.94
CA ILE A 196 10.13 -5.12 11.36
C ILE A 196 8.96 -4.19 11.71
N GLY A 197 8.19 -3.78 10.70
CA GLY A 197 6.94 -3.03 10.83
C GLY A 197 5.72 -3.93 10.65
N THR A 198 4.74 -3.87 11.58
CA THR A 198 3.51 -4.66 11.54
C THR A 198 2.29 -3.84 11.94
N ASP A 199 1.09 -4.35 11.69
CA ASP A 199 -0.19 -3.75 12.12
C ASP A 199 -0.49 -3.90 13.61
N GLY A 200 0.24 -4.75 14.32
CA GLY A 200 0.02 -5.02 15.74
C GLY A 200 -0.70 -6.34 16.02
N ALA A 201 -0.97 -7.16 15.01
CA ALA A 201 -1.57 -8.49 15.18
C ALA A 201 -0.69 -9.39 16.07
N SER A 202 -1.33 -10.21 16.92
CA SER A 202 -0.64 -11.01 17.94
C SER A 202 0.31 -12.06 17.35
N ASN A 203 -0.02 -12.65 16.20
CA ASN A 203 0.83 -13.60 15.48
C ASN A 203 2.07 -12.91 14.85
N LEU A 204 2.00 -11.62 14.53
CA LEU A 204 3.10 -10.85 13.96
C LEU A 204 4.00 -10.24 15.03
N CYS A 205 3.43 -9.65 16.09
CA CYS A 205 4.18 -8.87 17.07
C CYS A 205 3.78 -9.10 18.54
N GLY A 206 3.14 -10.22 18.86
CA GLY A 206 2.82 -10.61 20.24
C GLY A 206 4.09 -10.81 21.08
N ARG A 207 3.94 -10.77 22.42
CA ARG A 207 5.06 -10.93 23.37
C ARG A 207 5.67 -12.34 23.33
N ASN A 208 4.85 -13.36 23.07
CA ASN A 208 5.24 -14.77 23.03
C ASN A 208 4.89 -15.33 21.62
N HIS A 209 5.77 -16.15 21.06
CA HIS A 209 5.53 -16.90 19.82
C HIS A 209 4.93 -16.05 18.67
N SER A 210 5.54 -14.93 18.36
CA SER A 210 5.20 -14.10 17.20
C SER A 210 6.31 -14.15 16.17
N VAL A 211 6.00 -13.71 14.93
CA VAL A 211 7.02 -13.55 13.88
C VAL A 211 8.19 -12.69 14.37
N TYR A 212 7.90 -11.60 15.08
CA TYR A 212 8.93 -10.75 15.67
C TYR A 212 9.81 -11.49 16.66
N THR A 213 9.22 -12.26 17.60
CA THR A 213 10.01 -12.98 18.62
C THR A 213 10.91 -14.04 17.99
N LEU A 214 10.45 -14.72 16.93
CA LEU A 214 11.23 -15.70 16.20
C LEU A 214 12.37 -15.01 15.42
N LEU A 215 12.07 -13.94 14.67
CA LEU A 215 13.09 -13.16 13.95
C LEU A 215 14.12 -12.53 14.90
N LYS A 216 13.72 -12.17 16.13
CA LYS A 216 14.64 -11.62 17.13
C LYS A 216 15.62 -12.64 17.66
N CYS A 217 15.30 -13.94 17.63
CA CYS A 217 16.27 -15.00 17.90
C CYS A 217 17.38 -15.05 16.83
N ASP A 218 17.01 -14.81 15.56
CA ASP A 218 17.95 -14.80 14.44
C ASP A 218 18.73 -13.47 14.34
N VAL A 219 18.10 -12.36 14.74
CA VAL A 219 18.64 -11.00 14.71
C VAL A 219 18.44 -10.32 16.06
N PRO A 220 19.38 -10.45 17.02
CA PRO A 220 19.22 -10.00 18.41
C PRO A 220 18.89 -8.53 18.58
N ASN A 221 19.41 -7.65 17.70
CA ASN A 221 19.18 -6.20 17.76
C ASN A 221 17.94 -5.74 16.96
N LEU A 222 17.11 -6.68 16.46
CA LEU A 222 15.92 -6.38 15.69
C LEU A 222 14.96 -5.46 16.47
N GLN A 223 14.57 -4.35 15.84
CA GLN A 223 13.60 -3.41 16.38
C GLN A 223 12.18 -3.75 15.90
N LEU A 224 11.21 -3.63 16.81
CA LEU A 224 9.78 -3.77 16.46
C LEU A 224 9.14 -2.39 16.33
N MET A 225 8.51 -2.15 15.20
CA MET A 225 7.67 -0.97 15.01
C MET A 225 6.22 -1.40 14.72
N ARG A 226 5.32 -1.08 15.64
CA ARG A 226 3.88 -1.24 15.41
C ARG A 226 3.37 -0.05 14.61
N CYS A 227 2.51 -0.30 13.64
CA CYS A 227 1.93 0.76 12.82
C CYS A 227 1.25 1.82 13.69
N THR A 228 1.78 3.05 13.65
CA THR A 228 1.22 4.16 14.44
C THR A 228 -0.21 4.47 14.03
N CYS A 229 -0.51 4.45 12.72
CA CYS A 229 -1.87 4.70 12.21
C CYS A 229 -2.86 3.64 12.69
N HIS A 230 -2.46 2.35 12.67
CA HIS A 230 -3.30 1.26 13.16
C HIS A 230 -3.48 1.35 14.69
N SER A 231 -2.43 1.67 15.43
CA SER A 231 -2.50 1.87 16.89
C SER A 231 -3.47 3.00 17.24
N LEU A 232 -3.40 4.15 16.56
CA LEU A 232 -4.34 5.27 16.74
C LEU A 232 -5.77 4.88 16.36
N HIS A 233 -5.95 4.09 15.29
CA HIS A 233 -7.26 3.54 14.93
C HIS A 233 -7.85 2.71 16.08
N LEU A 234 -7.07 1.80 16.68
CA LEU A 234 -7.52 0.99 17.80
C LEU A 234 -7.83 1.83 19.05
N CYS A 235 -7.01 2.85 19.36
CA CYS A 235 -7.27 3.79 20.45
C CYS A 235 -8.63 4.49 20.26
N SER A 236 -8.86 5.01 19.06
CA SER A 236 -10.09 5.72 18.74
C SER A 236 -11.31 4.80 18.73
N SER A 237 -11.16 3.58 18.21
CA SER A 237 -12.23 2.58 18.20
C SER A 237 -12.64 2.19 19.64
N LYS A 238 -11.65 1.97 20.52
CA LYS A 238 -11.92 1.67 21.94
C LYS A 238 -12.54 2.85 22.68
N ALA A 239 -12.06 4.06 22.43
CA ALA A 239 -12.62 5.26 23.02
C ALA A 239 -14.09 5.48 22.60
N SER A 240 -14.44 5.17 21.34
CA SER A 240 -15.81 5.36 20.84
C SER A 240 -16.86 4.48 21.56
N GLU A 241 -16.45 3.44 22.28
CA GLU A 241 -17.35 2.63 23.12
C GLU A 241 -17.97 3.45 24.27
N GLU A 242 -17.36 4.57 24.68
CA GLU A 242 -17.89 5.49 25.68
C GLU A 242 -19.06 6.35 25.16
N LEU A 243 -19.19 6.46 23.83
CA LEU A 243 -20.24 7.21 23.17
C LEU A 243 -21.43 6.31 22.80
N PRO A 244 -22.62 6.89 22.53
CA PRO A 244 -23.76 6.07 22.12
C PRO A 244 -23.49 5.27 20.86
N GLY A 245 -23.69 3.94 20.89
CA GLY A 245 -23.46 3.06 19.73
C GLY A 245 -24.34 3.38 18.50
N SER A 246 -25.46 4.09 18.73
CA SER A 246 -26.31 4.58 17.64
C SER A 246 -25.60 5.57 16.69
N LEU A 247 -24.53 6.22 17.12
CA LEU A 247 -23.77 7.16 16.27
C LEU A 247 -23.08 6.44 15.10
N ASP A 248 -22.57 5.22 15.33
CA ASP A 248 -21.98 4.42 14.24
C ASP A 248 -23.02 4.07 13.18
N PHE A 249 -24.25 3.74 13.61
CA PHE A 249 -25.37 3.53 12.71
C PHE A 249 -25.65 4.79 11.88
N LEU A 250 -25.75 5.97 12.49
CA LEU A 250 -26.01 7.22 11.79
C LEU A 250 -24.95 7.48 10.71
N VAL A 251 -23.69 7.37 11.08
CA VAL A 251 -22.54 7.65 10.18
C VAL A 251 -22.54 6.69 8.98
N ARG A 252 -22.88 5.41 9.17
CA ARG A 252 -22.92 4.41 8.09
C ARG A 252 -24.16 4.54 7.22
N GLU A 253 -25.33 4.70 7.85
CA GLU A 253 -26.59 4.64 7.14
C GLU A 253 -26.87 5.89 6.31
N VAL A 254 -26.33 7.05 6.67
CA VAL A 254 -26.43 8.24 5.80
C VAL A 254 -25.71 8.01 4.46
N PHE A 255 -24.53 7.37 4.47
CA PHE A 255 -23.86 7.02 3.22
C PHE A 255 -24.64 5.95 2.46
N ASN A 256 -25.05 4.87 3.13
CA ASN A 256 -25.79 3.75 2.53
C ASN A 256 -27.06 4.24 1.85
N TRP A 257 -27.81 5.16 2.50
CA TRP A 257 -29.01 5.77 1.96
C TRP A 257 -28.81 6.37 0.57
N PHE A 258 -27.72 7.12 0.40
CA PHE A 258 -27.42 7.74 -0.89
C PHE A 258 -26.74 6.78 -1.87
N SER A 259 -26.04 5.75 -1.41
CA SER A 259 -25.32 4.83 -2.30
C SER A 259 -26.22 3.92 -3.11
N ILE A 260 -27.40 3.60 -2.57
CA ILE A 260 -28.36 2.66 -3.18
C ILE A 260 -29.15 3.31 -4.33
N SER A 261 -29.38 4.62 -4.29
CA SER A 261 -30.28 5.28 -5.26
C SER A 261 -29.69 6.57 -5.84
N PRO A 262 -29.47 6.62 -7.16
CA PRO A 262 -29.10 7.85 -7.85
C PRO A 262 -30.10 8.98 -7.66
N LEU A 263 -31.41 8.67 -7.64
CA LEU A 263 -32.48 9.64 -7.45
C LEU A 263 -32.36 10.35 -6.08
N ARG A 264 -32.05 9.60 -5.01
CA ARG A 264 -31.82 10.19 -3.68
C ARG A 264 -30.65 11.16 -3.68
N LYS A 265 -29.56 10.85 -4.39
CA LYS A 265 -28.43 11.78 -4.56
C LYS A 265 -28.83 13.07 -5.27
N ILE A 266 -29.61 12.95 -6.35
CA ILE A 266 -30.11 14.10 -7.11
C ILE A 266 -31.02 14.96 -6.24
N ASN A 267 -31.97 14.36 -5.53
CA ASN A 267 -32.90 15.07 -4.65
C ASN A 267 -32.15 15.75 -3.50
N TYR A 268 -31.13 15.10 -2.92
CA TYR A 268 -30.31 15.71 -1.89
C TYR A 268 -29.53 16.91 -2.43
N LYS A 269 -28.96 16.80 -3.63
CA LYS A 269 -28.26 17.92 -4.27
C LYS A 269 -29.23 19.11 -4.48
N LYS A 270 -30.46 18.87 -4.96
CA LYS A 270 -31.47 19.93 -5.10
C LYS A 270 -31.80 20.59 -3.76
N THR A 271 -31.95 19.80 -2.68
CA THR A 271 -32.19 20.33 -1.33
C THR A 271 -30.99 21.19 -0.87
N PHE A 272 -29.77 20.75 -1.11
CA PHE A 272 -28.56 21.48 -0.78
C PHE A 272 -28.47 22.81 -1.54
N ASP A 273 -28.66 22.78 -2.87
CA ASP A 273 -28.58 23.95 -3.74
C ASP A 273 -29.68 24.99 -3.37
N LEU A 274 -30.86 24.51 -2.96
CA LEU A 274 -31.97 25.39 -2.53
C LEU A 274 -31.65 26.11 -1.20
N ILE A 275 -31.10 25.38 -0.22
CA ILE A 275 -30.77 25.95 1.10
C ILE A 275 -29.61 26.95 0.97
N ASN A 276 -28.65 26.65 0.11
CA ASN A 276 -27.43 27.45 -0.06
C ASN A 276 -27.50 28.38 -1.27
N SER A 277 -28.69 28.64 -1.81
CA SER A 277 -28.89 29.58 -2.91
C SER A 277 -28.43 31.00 -2.49
N GLY A 278 -27.41 31.52 -3.20
CA GLY A 278 -26.77 32.81 -2.89
C GLY A 278 -25.57 32.74 -1.95
N ASN A 279 -25.12 31.57 -1.56
CA ASN A 279 -23.93 31.41 -0.74
C ASN A 279 -22.85 30.60 -1.49
N ASP A 280 -22.01 31.27 -2.28
CA ASP A 280 -20.93 30.65 -3.08
C ASP A 280 -19.81 30.01 -2.23
N ALA A 281 -19.78 30.29 -0.92
CA ALA A 281 -18.78 29.71 -0.02
C ALA A 281 -19.04 28.23 0.29
N GLN A 282 -20.29 27.75 0.22
CA GLN A 282 -20.64 26.35 0.47
C GLN A 282 -20.78 25.57 -0.82
N LYS A 283 -19.82 24.65 -1.05
CA LYS A 283 -19.85 23.75 -2.21
C LYS A 283 -20.44 22.39 -1.83
N PHE A 284 -21.38 21.91 -2.64
CA PHE A 284 -21.90 20.54 -2.51
C PHE A 284 -20.77 19.51 -2.56
N ARG A 285 -20.76 18.59 -1.61
CA ARG A 285 -19.83 17.47 -1.56
C ARG A 285 -20.59 16.19 -1.24
N GLN A 286 -20.29 15.12 -1.94
CA GLN A 286 -20.92 13.82 -1.71
C GLN A 286 -20.54 13.25 -0.34
N MET A 287 -21.45 12.43 0.24
CA MET A 287 -21.16 11.66 1.46
C MET A 287 -20.06 10.66 1.18
N ILE A 288 -19.20 10.45 2.19
CA ILE A 288 -18.03 9.59 2.10
C ILE A 288 -18.37 8.23 2.70
N GLN A 289 -17.94 7.14 2.04
CA GLN A 289 -18.08 5.80 2.59
C GLN A 289 -17.15 5.60 3.77
N LEU A 290 -17.68 5.10 4.86
CA LEU A 290 -16.87 4.71 6.01
C LEU A 290 -16.06 3.45 5.68
N SER A 291 -14.74 3.55 5.66
CA SER A 291 -13.86 2.39 5.57
C SER A 291 -13.92 1.60 6.90
N ARG A 292 -14.08 0.28 6.81
CA ARG A 292 -14.15 -0.60 8.00
C ARG A 292 -12.86 -0.63 8.82
N THR A 293 -11.73 -0.20 8.25
CA THR A 293 -10.39 -0.42 8.81
C THR A 293 -9.62 0.87 9.14
N ARG A 294 -10.21 2.08 8.96
CA ARG A 294 -9.45 3.35 9.07
C ARG A 294 -10.24 4.44 9.80
N TRP A 295 -9.86 4.71 11.02
CA TRP A 295 -10.44 5.80 11.82
C TRP A 295 -10.16 7.22 11.27
N LEU A 296 -9.07 7.42 10.56
CA LEU A 296 -8.83 8.67 9.81
C LEU A 296 -9.91 8.90 8.74
N ALA A 297 -10.46 7.83 8.15
CA ALA A 297 -11.64 7.93 7.28
C ALA A 297 -12.89 8.33 8.08
N PHE A 298 -13.04 7.86 9.31
CA PHE A 298 -14.15 8.21 10.20
C PHE A 298 -14.19 9.72 10.50
N TYR A 299 -13.04 10.33 10.82
CA TYR A 299 -12.93 11.77 11.00
C TYR A 299 -13.50 12.55 9.80
N ASN A 300 -13.07 12.20 8.58
CA ASN A 300 -13.54 12.88 7.37
C ASN A 300 -15.03 12.66 7.11
N VAL A 301 -15.57 11.49 7.44
CA VAL A 301 -17.01 11.19 7.33
C VAL A 301 -17.81 12.02 8.31
N VAL A 302 -17.40 12.04 9.59
CA VAL A 302 -18.08 12.83 10.63
C VAL A 302 -18.01 14.33 10.33
N LYS A 303 -16.84 14.82 9.94
CA LYS A 303 -16.68 16.21 9.52
C LYS A 303 -17.61 16.56 8.35
N ARG A 304 -17.73 15.68 7.35
CA ARG A 304 -18.64 15.86 6.21
C ARG A 304 -20.11 15.89 6.64
N LEU A 305 -20.51 15.02 7.59
CA LEU A 305 -21.85 15.02 8.17
C LEU A 305 -22.17 16.34 8.86
N LEU A 306 -21.23 16.83 9.67
CA LEU A 306 -21.38 18.09 10.43
C LEU A 306 -21.42 19.32 9.49
N GLU A 307 -20.58 19.35 8.46
CA GLU A 307 -20.56 20.42 7.43
C GLU A 307 -21.91 20.58 6.70
N GLN A 308 -22.67 19.51 6.55
CA GLN A 308 -23.96 19.50 5.82
C GLN A 308 -25.13 19.08 6.73
N TRP A 309 -25.03 19.33 8.03
CA TRP A 309 -26.01 18.86 9.01
C TRP A 309 -27.42 19.40 8.76
N VAL A 310 -27.55 20.68 8.44
CA VAL A 310 -28.83 21.36 8.21
C VAL A 310 -29.49 20.81 6.95
N GLU A 311 -28.73 20.65 5.89
CA GLU A 311 -29.19 20.13 4.61
C GLU A 311 -29.62 18.66 4.72
N LEU A 312 -28.87 17.85 5.45
CA LEU A 312 -29.23 16.48 5.74
C LEU A 312 -30.52 16.39 6.55
N LYS A 313 -30.64 17.18 7.62
CA LYS A 313 -31.85 17.24 8.45
C LYS A 313 -33.08 17.59 7.61
N THR A 314 -32.98 18.60 6.74
CA THR A 314 -34.06 19.00 5.82
C THR A 314 -34.37 17.92 4.81
N HIS A 315 -33.36 17.33 4.18
CA HIS A 315 -33.56 16.26 3.20
C HIS A 315 -34.28 15.05 3.81
N PHE A 316 -33.89 14.59 5.00
CA PHE A 316 -34.51 13.42 5.62
C PHE A 316 -35.93 13.69 6.13
N ARG A 317 -36.29 14.94 6.47
CA ARG A 317 -37.69 15.33 6.71
C ARG A 317 -38.51 15.13 5.45
N ILE A 318 -38.06 15.67 4.31
CA ILE A 318 -38.75 15.54 3.02
C ILE A 318 -38.82 14.07 2.59
N ALA A 319 -37.71 13.32 2.75
CA ALA A 319 -37.65 11.91 2.36
C ALA A 319 -38.60 11.01 3.18
N CYS A 320 -38.81 11.30 4.47
CA CYS A 320 -39.76 10.56 5.31
C CYS A 320 -41.20 10.68 4.82
N ASP A 321 -41.61 11.85 4.33
CA ASP A 321 -42.96 12.08 3.83
C ASP A 321 -43.14 11.42 2.45
N ALA A 322 -42.09 11.44 1.62
CA ALA A 322 -42.15 10.90 0.25
C ALA A 322 -42.06 9.35 0.20
N GLU A 323 -41.13 8.76 0.96
CA GLU A 323 -40.77 7.33 0.79
C GLU A 323 -41.38 6.41 1.87
N LYS A 324 -41.90 6.94 2.99
CA LYS A 324 -42.42 6.19 4.16
C LYS A 324 -41.50 5.07 4.66
N CYS A 325 -40.21 5.23 4.49
CA CYS A 325 -39.17 4.26 4.79
C CYS A 325 -38.74 4.32 6.26
N TYR A 326 -38.56 3.15 6.90
CA TYR A 326 -38.12 3.05 8.29
C TYR A 326 -36.71 3.68 8.49
N THR A 327 -35.77 3.38 7.59
CA THR A 327 -34.40 3.92 7.64
C THR A 327 -34.39 5.44 7.58
N ALA A 328 -35.21 6.04 6.69
CA ALA A 328 -35.29 7.50 6.60
C ALA A 328 -35.80 8.14 7.89
N ARG A 329 -36.83 7.53 8.52
CA ARG A 329 -37.34 8.00 9.82
C ARG A 329 -36.31 7.90 10.91
N THR A 330 -35.60 6.76 11.02
CA THR A 330 -34.57 6.57 12.02
C THR A 330 -33.44 7.59 11.87
N ILE A 331 -32.96 7.83 10.64
CA ILE A 331 -31.91 8.83 10.37
C ILE A 331 -32.41 10.23 10.69
N ARG A 332 -33.66 10.59 10.30
CA ARG A 332 -34.28 11.87 10.64
C ARG A 332 -34.30 12.08 12.16
N ASP A 333 -34.83 11.12 12.92
CA ASP A 333 -34.95 11.21 14.37
C ASP A 333 -33.60 11.37 15.05
N MET A 334 -32.57 10.71 14.51
CA MET A 334 -31.18 10.86 14.98
C MET A 334 -30.58 12.22 14.64
N LEU A 335 -30.87 12.79 13.46
CA LEU A 335 -30.41 14.12 13.06
C LEU A 335 -31.17 15.24 13.81
N GLU A 336 -32.39 14.99 14.23
CA GLU A 336 -33.17 15.93 15.04
C GLU A 336 -32.78 15.94 16.50
N ASN A 337 -32.11 14.90 16.97
CA ASN A 337 -31.61 14.83 18.33
C ASN A 337 -30.29 15.60 18.49
N ASP A 338 -30.36 16.80 19.07
CA ASP A 338 -29.20 17.67 19.29
C ASP A 338 -28.07 17.02 20.08
N CYS A 339 -28.36 16.01 20.91
CA CYS A 339 -27.32 15.25 21.62
C CYS A 339 -26.36 14.54 20.66
N ASN A 340 -26.88 14.00 19.55
CA ASN A 340 -26.05 13.28 18.57
C ASN A 340 -25.07 14.21 17.87
N ARG A 341 -25.48 15.45 17.58
CA ARG A 341 -24.59 16.46 16.98
C ARG A 341 -23.44 16.81 17.93
N LEU A 342 -23.73 17.01 19.21
CA LEU A 342 -22.70 17.29 20.23
C LEU A 342 -21.68 16.15 20.36
N TYR A 343 -22.15 14.90 20.38
CA TYR A 343 -21.24 13.75 20.37
C TYR A 343 -20.36 13.69 19.11
N LEU A 344 -20.91 13.96 17.93
CA LEU A 344 -20.14 13.97 16.68
C LEU A 344 -19.11 15.11 16.65
N ILE A 345 -19.44 16.29 17.18
CA ILE A 345 -18.48 17.38 17.33
C ILE A 345 -17.32 16.96 18.24
N SER A 346 -17.60 16.29 19.36
CA SER A 346 -16.53 15.80 20.25
C SER A 346 -15.60 14.78 19.60
N LEU A 347 -16.10 13.95 18.67
CA LEU A 347 -15.29 13.01 17.87
C LEU A 347 -14.29 13.73 16.95
N VAL A 348 -14.66 14.87 16.39
CA VAL A 348 -13.75 15.67 15.56
C VAL A 348 -12.66 16.33 16.42
N PHE A 349 -12.91 16.49 17.71
CA PHE A 349 -12.02 17.14 18.66
C PHE A 349 -10.85 16.27 19.16
N LEU A 350 -10.71 15.04 18.69
CA LEU A 350 -9.64 14.09 19.10
C LEU A 350 -8.22 14.66 19.00
N SER A 351 -7.94 15.51 18.03
CA SER A 351 -6.62 16.16 17.88
C SER A 351 -6.23 17.02 19.07
N PHE A 352 -7.20 17.41 19.89
CA PHE A 352 -7.03 18.25 21.09
C PHE A 352 -7.21 17.45 22.39
N ALA A 353 -7.20 16.11 22.35
CA ALA A 353 -7.45 15.28 23.52
C ALA A 353 -6.53 15.58 24.71
N GLY A 354 -5.31 16.08 24.47
CA GLY A 354 -4.40 16.52 25.53
C GLY A 354 -4.92 17.70 26.37
N GLN A 355 -5.88 18.47 25.88
CA GLN A 355 -6.43 19.62 26.59
C GLN A 355 -7.29 19.26 27.83
N ILE A 356 -7.66 17.99 27.99
CA ILE A 356 -8.32 17.52 29.22
C ILE A 356 -7.36 17.36 30.40
N LEU A 357 -6.05 17.48 30.16
CA LEU A 357 -5.03 17.40 31.20
C LEU A 357 -4.75 18.79 31.81
N LYS A 358 -4.54 18.82 33.12
CA LYS A 358 -4.20 20.07 33.82
C LYS A 358 -2.86 20.62 33.29
N PRO A 359 -2.78 21.92 33.01
CA PRO A 359 -1.54 22.57 32.53
C PRO A 359 -0.34 22.38 33.48
N THR A 360 -0.58 22.19 34.77
CA THR A 360 0.47 21.95 35.77
C THR A 360 1.21 20.64 35.50
N PHE A 361 0.53 19.58 35.06
CA PHE A 361 1.16 18.31 34.68
C PHE A 361 1.87 18.38 33.32
N LEU A 362 1.41 19.25 32.41
CA LEU A 362 2.06 19.49 31.14
C LEU A 362 3.29 20.39 31.24
N ARG A 363 3.32 21.33 32.22
CA ARG A 363 4.45 22.27 32.43
C ARG A 363 5.59 21.69 33.27
N ALA A 364 5.32 20.69 34.13
CA ALA A 364 6.31 20.11 35.03
C ALA A 364 7.48 19.37 34.31
N ALA A 365 7.42 19.26 33.00
CA ALA A 365 8.36 18.46 32.21
C ALA A 365 8.92 19.25 31.02
N HIS A 366 9.61 20.36 31.27
CA HIS A 366 10.23 21.18 30.23
C HIS A 366 11.13 20.42 29.22
N ASN A 367 11.61 19.21 29.60
CA ASN A 367 12.45 18.35 28.77
C ASN A 367 11.74 17.11 28.24
N LYS A 368 10.42 16.94 28.46
CA LYS A 368 9.68 15.77 27.96
C LYS A 368 8.75 16.19 26.81
N SER A 369 8.68 15.37 25.78
CA SER A 369 7.71 15.59 24.69
C SER A 369 6.27 15.52 25.20
N LEU A 370 5.33 16.16 24.49
CA LEU A 370 3.92 16.18 24.84
C LEU A 370 3.35 14.75 25.04
N VAL A 371 3.76 13.80 24.18
CA VAL A 371 3.28 12.40 24.30
C VAL A 371 3.78 11.74 25.59
N GLN A 372 5.02 11.99 26.00
CA GLN A 372 5.53 11.46 27.28
C GLN A 372 4.80 12.09 28.46
N GLN A 373 4.52 13.39 28.38
CA GLN A 373 3.74 14.08 29.41
C GLN A 373 2.34 13.48 29.54
N VAL A 374 1.72 13.14 28.41
CA VAL A 374 0.42 12.44 28.39
C VAL A 374 0.52 11.04 29.00
N ILE A 375 1.58 10.27 28.63
CA ILE A 375 1.81 8.93 29.17
C ILE A 375 1.97 8.98 30.70
N ASP A 376 2.77 9.91 31.19
CA ASP A 376 3.04 10.06 32.63
C ASP A 376 1.77 10.56 33.39
N ALA A 377 0.97 11.42 32.77
CA ALA A 377 -0.24 11.97 33.36
C ALA A 377 -1.40 10.98 33.43
N VAL A 378 -1.55 10.10 32.44
CA VAL A 378 -2.70 9.19 32.34
C VAL A 378 -2.79 8.21 33.52
N GLY A 379 -1.66 7.87 34.14
CA GLY A 379 -1.61 7.02 35.36
C GLY A 379 -2.04 7.76 36.65
N ASN A 380 -2.32 9.06 36.58
CA ASN A 380 -2.69 9.87 37.73
C ASN A 380 -4.03 10.59 37.49
N ASP A 381 -5.08 10.16 38.17
CA ASP A 381 -6.42 10.75 38.05
C ASP A 381 -6.45 12.26 38.40
N LEU A 382 -5.54 12.73 39.25
CA LEU A 382 -5.43 14.15 39.62
C LEU A 382 -4.91 15.02 38.47
N ALA A 383 -4.35 14.41 37.44
CA ALA A 383 -3.84 15.14 36.26
C ALA A 383 -4.95 15.63 35.34
N PHE A 384 -6.15 15.11 35.45
CA PHE A 384 -7.28 15.50 34.62
C PHE A 384 -8.00 16.72 35.18
N LEU A 385 -8.53 17.56 34.27
CA LEU A 385 -9.41 18.67 34.63
C LEU A 385 -10.76 18.11 35.14
N PRO A 386 -11.44 18.85 36.03
CA PRO A 386 -12.85 18.61 36.30
C PRO A 386 -13.65 18.70 34.99
N VAL A 387 -14.64 17.81 34.80
CA VAL A 387 -15.42 17.73 33.56
C VAL A 387 -16.04 19.06 33.15
N ALA A 388 -16.47 19.86 34.13
CA ALA A 388 -17.08 21.19 33.91
C ALA A 388 -16.09 22.23 33.35
N GLU A 389 -14.81 22.04 33.56
CA GLU A 389 -13.74 22.94 33.11
C GLU A 389 -13.15 22.54 31.74
N VAL A 390 -13.55 21.38 31.20
CA VAL A 390 -13.02 20.90 29.92
C VAL A 390 -13.63 21.69 28.77
N ASP A 391 -12.76 22.23 27.93
CA ASP A 391 -13.16 22.89 26.68
C ASP A 391 -13.20 21.89 25.52
N PHE A 392 -14.39 21.56 25.05
CA PHE A 392 -14.62 20.72 23.88
C PHE A 392 -14.60 21.51 22.55
N GLY A 393 -14.14 22.77 22.56
CA GLY A 393 -14.00 23.62 21.40
C GLY A 393 -15.16 24.59 21.15
N GLN A 394 -14.92 25.60 20.33
CA GLN A 394 -15.86 26.69 20.09
C GLN A 394 -17.19 26.22 19.49
N GLU A 395 -17.16 25.26 18.55
CA GLU A 395 -18.36 24.73 17.91
C GLU A 395 -19.21 23.95 18.92
N PHE A 396 -18.57 23.11 19.75
CA PHE A 396 -19.27 22.38 20.82
C PHE A 396 -19.91 23.35 21.81
N ARG A 397 -19.19 24.39 22.27
CA ARG A 397 -19.73 25.39 23.20
C ARG A 397 -20.95 26.12 22.62
N LYS A 398 -20.88 26.53 21.37
CA LYS A 398 -21.98 27.22 20.68
C LYS A 398 -23.24 26.36 20.62
N GLU A 399 -23.10 25.11 20.17
CA GLU A 399 -24.23 24.17 20.09
C GLU A 399 -24.77 23.78 21.48
N PHE A 400 -23.86 23.58 22.44
CA PHE A 400 -24.22 23.21 23.81
C PHE A 400 -25.01 24.32 24.53
N GLN A 401 -24.63 25.56 24.32
CA GLN A 401 -25.35 26.72 24.88
C GLN A 401 -26.69 26.95 24.17
N GLY A 402 -26.72 26.80 22.84
CA GLY A 402 -27.92 27.02 22.04
C GLY A 402 -28.97 25.89 22.13
N SER A 403 -28.58 24.71 22.62
CA SER A 403 -29.47 23.54 22.69
C SER A 403 -30.48 23.63 23.84
N GLN A 404 -31.73 23.23 23.60
CA GLN A 404 -32.79 23.11 24.60
C GLN A 404 -32.76 21.82 25.40
N ILE A 405 -31.57 21.27 25.61
CA ILE A 405 -31.36 20.02 26.37
C ILE A 405 -31.38 20.31 27.87
N SER A 406 -31.99 19.42 28.69
CA SER A 406 -32.01 19.56 30.14
C SER A 406 -30.59 19.59 30.75
N ALA A 407 -30.42 20.28 31.89
CA ALA A 407 -29.13 20.41 32.55
C ALA A 407 -28.52 19.04 32.92
N GLU A 408 -29.35 18.09 33.37
CA GLU A 408 -28.93 16.73 33.69
C GLU A 408 -28.36 16.03 32.42
N ARG A 409 -29.05 16.12 31.30
CA ARG A 409 -28.63 15.51 30.06
C ARG A 409 -27.40 16.20 29.47
N LYS A 410 -27.26 17.52 29.66
CA LYS A 410 -26.04 18.27 29.32
C LYS A 410 -24.84 17.74 30.11
N SER A 411 -24.99 17.53 31.43
CA SER A 411 -23.93 16.93 32.26
C SER A 411 -23.55 15.54 31.81
N GLN A 412 -24.53 14.68 31.45
CA GLN A 412 -24.27 13.34 30.91
C GLN A 412 -23.50 13.38 29.60
N ILE A 413 -23.80 14.32 28.71
CA ILE A 413 -23.09 14.48 27.44
C ILE A 413 -21.63 14.87 27.69
N GLN A 414 -21.40 15.89 28.54
CA GLN A 414 -20.03 16.31 28.90
C GLN A 414 -19.24 15.16 29.51
N GLN A 415 -19.85 14.41 30.43
CA GLN A 415 -19.20 13.25 31.07
C GLN A 415 -18.81 12.17 30.03
N ARG A 416 -19.70 11.84 29.09
CA ARG A 416 -19.40 10.86 28.06
C ARG A 416 -18.31 11.36 27.11
N CYS A 417 -18.35 12.62 26.67
CA CYS A 417 -17.32 13.22 25.84
C CYS A 417 -15.96 13.25 26.58
N PHE A 418 -15.96 13.54 27.87
CA PHE A 418 -14.76 13.46 28.69
C PHE A 418 -14.22 12.03 28.80
N ASN A 419 -15.07 11.07 29.11
CA ASN A 419 -14.69 9.64 29.20
C ASN A 419 -14.10 9.15 27.87
N PHE A 420 -14.70 9.53 26.73
CA PHE A 420 -14.19 9.25 25.41
C PHE A 420 -12.74 9.76 25.21
N LEU A 421 -12.46 11.03 25.55
CA LEU A 421 -11.13 11.61 25.45
C LEU A 421 -10.15 10.96 26.45
N LYS A 422 -10.59 10.73 27.68
CA LYS A 422 -9.79 10.04 28.72
C LYS A 422 -9.43 8.63 28.27
N ARG A 423 -10.41 7.86 27.76
CA ARG A 423 -10.18 6.51 27.24
C ARG A 423 -9.21 6.52 26.07
N PHE A 424 -9.34 7.47 25.15
CA PHE A 424 -8.42 7.63 24.01
C PHE A 424 -6.97 7.83 24.46
N LEU A 425 -6.73 8.74 25.40
CA LEU A 425 -5.39 8.98 25.96
C LEU A 425 -4.85 7.76 26.69
N THR A 426 -5.69 7.06 27.44
CA THR A 426 -5.31 5.83 28.14
C THR A 426 -4.87 4.73 27.18
N GLU A 427 -5.62 4.52 26.11
CA GLU A 427 -5.26 3.55 25.06
C GLU A 427 -3.97 3.96 24.32
N MET A 428 -3.76 5.26 24.07
CA MET A 428 -2.52 5.78 23.51
C MET A 428 -1.33 5.48 24.43
N ALA A 429 -1.45 5.75 25.72
CA ALA A 429 -0.40 5.49 26.71
C ALA A 429 -0.04 4.00 26.81
N GLN A 430 -0.99 3.10 26.54
CA GLN A 430 -0.75 1.65 26.56
C GLN A 430 -0.11 1.12 25.26
N ARG A 431 -0.45 1.70 24.10
CA ARG A 431 -0.10 1.15 22.79
C ARG A 431 1.13 1.77 22.15
N LEU A 432 1.42 3.04 22.43
CA LEU A 432 2.45 3.81 21.75
C LEU A 432 3.84 3.88 22.46
N PRO A 433 4.04 3.48 23.73
CA PRO A 433 5.32 3.74 24.42
C PRO A 433 6.54 3.19 23.69
N THR A 434 6.46 1.97 23.14
CA THR A 434 7.58 1.34 22.43
C THR A 434 8.00 2.12 21.20
N ASN A 435 7.02 2.52 20.36
CA ASN A 435 7.28 3.34 19.17
C ASN A 435 7.87 4.69 19.56
N PHE A 436 7.39 5.23 20.66
CA PHE A 436 7.76 6.53 21.13
C PHE A 436 9.22 6.61 21.59
N GLU A 437 9.72 5.57 22.28
CA GLU A 437 11.14 5.48 22.66
C GLU A 437 12.04 5.46 21.42
N ILE A 438 11.63 4.76 20.35
CA ILE A 438 12.38 4.77 19.08
C ILE A 438 12.36 6.16 18.46
N PHE A 439 11.21 6.84 18.44
CA PHE A 439 11.11 8.19 17.87
C PHE A 439 11.94 9.22 18.64
N LYS A 440 11.98 9.15 19.97
CA LYS A 440 12.87 9.98 20.79
C LYS A 440 14.34 9.78 20.41
N LYS A 441 14.75 8.54 20.23
CA LYS A 441 16.10 8.21 19.79
C LYS A 441 16.41 8.83 18.43
N ILE A 442 15.48 8.71 17.47
CA ILE A 442 15.62 9.29 16.12
C ILE A 442 15.68 10.82 16.18
N GLU A 443 14.89 11.46 17.06
CA GLU A 443 14.85 12.92 17.21
C GLU A 443 16.21 13.51 17.62
N LEU A 444 17.02 12.77 18.36
CA LEU A 444 18.38 13.19 18.72
C LEU A 444 19.28 13.41 17.49
N LEU A 445 18.95 12.77 16.38
CA LEU A 445 19.64 12.88 15.10
C LEU A 445 19.01 13.92 14.16
N SER A 446 18.07 14.74 14.66
CA SER A 446 17.45 15.79 13.85
C SER A 446 18.48 16.87 13.46
N PRO A 447 18.37 17.46 12.26
CA PRO A 447 19.31 18.50 11.80
C PRO A 447 19.47 19.65 12.79
N SER A 448 18.36 20.10 13.38
CA SER A 448 18.34 21.17 14.38
C SER A 448 19.13 20.87 15.65
N ARG A 449 19.37 19.59 15.96
CA ARG A 449 20.18 19.17 17.12
C ARG A 449 21.61 18.82 16.73
N CYS A 450 21.79 18.20 15.56
CA CYS A 450 23.11 17.75 15.11
C CYS A 450 24.06 18.87 14.70
N THR A 451 23.50 19.99 14.20
CA THR A 451 24.29 21.12 13.70
C THR A 451 24.65 22.14 14.79
N LEU A 452 24.13 21.99 16.02
CA LEU A 452 24.48 22.86 17.14
C LEU A 452 25.95 22.63 17.60
N GLN A 453 26.61 23.72 18.02
CA GLN A 453 27.95 23.62 18.64
C GLN A 453 27.88 22.93 20.01
N VAL A 454 26.87 23.26 20.82
CA VAL A 454 26.57 22.57 22.08
C VAL A 454 25.50 21.52 21.85
N ARG A 455 25.90 20.26 21.87
CA ARG A 455 25.06 19.12 21.59
C ARG A 455 25.34 17.95 22.50
N ILE A 456 24.52 16.89 22.39
CA ILE A 456 24.74 15.64 23.14
C ILE A 456 26.06 14.99 22.78
N LYS A 457 26.67 14.29 23.73
CA LYS A 457 27.88 13.54 23.51
C LYS A 457 27.62 12.35 22.60
N PHE A 458 28.65 11.90 21.90
CA PHE A 458 28.58 10.75 21.01
C PHE A 458 28.08 9.49 21.72
N GLU A 459 28.52 9.29 22.97
CA GLU A 459 28.16 8.13 23.80
C GLU A 459 26.68 8.09 24.18
N GLU A 460 25.98 9.22 24.11
CA GLU A 460 24.56 9.35 24.39
C GLU A 460 23.68 9.12 23.14
N LEU A 461 24.31 9.00 21.96
CA LEU A 461 23.60 8.74 20.72
C LEU A 461 23.05 7.31 20.68
N PRO A 462 21.86 7.10 20.13
CA PRO A 462 21.23 5.78 20.08
C PRO A 462 21.76 4.91 18.94
N LEU A 463 23.04 4.96 18.65
CA LEU A 463 23.66 4.29 17.50
C LEU A 463 24.31 2.95 17.86
N GLN A 464 24.48 2.64 19.15
CA GLN A 464 25.21 1.45 19.62
C GLN A 464 24.63 0.13 19.09
N ASP A 465 23.30 0.01 19.04
CA ASP A 465 22.60 -1.19 18.53
C ASP A 465 22.76 -1.38 17.01
N PHE A 466 23.28 -0.38 16.30
CA PHE A 466 23.37 -0.35 14.84
C PHE A 466 24.81 -0.46 14.32
N PHE A 467 25.81 -0.46 15.20
CA PHE A 467 27.19 -0.67 14.80
C PHE A 467 27.42 -2.12 14.35
N ASP A 468 28.30 -2.28 13.39
CA ASP A 468 28.79 -3.60 13.03
C ASP A 468 29.89 -4.02 14.04
N SER A 469 30.08 -5.35 14.21
CA SER A 469 30.97 -5.89 15.29
C SER A 469 32.41 -5.41 15.22
N ASP A 470 32.90 -5.07 14.05
CA ASP A 470 34.30 -4.73 13.78
C ASP A 470 34.49 -3.23 13.50
N CYS A 471 33.55 -2.37 13.94
CA CYS A 471 33.59 -0.95 13.64
C CYS A 471 34.58 -0.20 14.52
N ASP A 472 35.28 0.81 13.95
CA ASP A 472 36.12 1.76 14.69
C ASP A 472 35.23 2.88 15.27
N VAL A 473 34.83 2.72 16.53
CA VAL A 473 34.02 3.70 17.27
C VAL A 473 34.69 5.07 17.35
N SER A 474 36.02 5.13 17.34
CA SER A 474 36.79 6.38 17.41
C SER A 474 36.60 7.23 16.15
N LEU A 475 36.48 6.60 15.00
CA LEU A 475 36.18 7.24 13.73
C LEU A 475 34.79 7.90 13.74
N TYR A 476 33.77 7.19 14.19
CA TYR A 476 32.40 7.73 14.29
C TYR A 476 32.31 8.91 15.24
N LYS A 477 33.04 8.83 16.40
CA LYS A 477 33.12 9.92 17.36
C LYS A 477 33.79 11.15 16.75
N SER A 478 34.91 10.97 16.06
CA SER A 478 35.60 12.06 15.35
C SER A 478 34.70 12.69 14.28
N GLN A 479 33.97 11.90 13.52
CA GLN A 479 33.04 12.41 12.51
C GLN A 479 31.88 13.19 13.17
N TRP A 480 31.31 12.68 14.27
CA TRP A 480 30.30 13.38 15.02
C TRP A 480 30.80 14.74 15.52
N GLU A 481 32.00 14.81 16.08
CA GLU A 481 32.60 16.05 16.56
C GLU A 481 32.81 17.06 15.42
N LYS A 482 33.24 16.62 14.25
CA LYS A 482 33.45 17.47 13.07
C LYS A 482 32.15 18.00 12.46
N LEU A 483 31.03 17.32 12.63
CA LEU A 483 29.73 17.65 11.97
C LEU A 483 29.27 19.08 12.30
N SER A 484 29.54 19.58 13.53
CA SER A 484 29.14 20.93 13.97
C SER A 484 30.06 22.05 13.46
N PHE A 485 31.24 21.70 12.94
CA PHE A 485 32.15 22.71 12.40
C PHE A 485 31.87 23.05 10.93
N VAL A 486 30.96 22.28 10.29
CA VAL A 486 30.55 22.56 8.93
C VAL A 486 29.53 23.68 8.94
N ASP A 487 29.73 24.70 8.12
CA ASP A 487 28.68 25.70 7.84
C ASP A 487 27.63 25.13 6.89
N TRP A 488 26.60 24.50 7.48
CA TRP A 488 25.51 23.90 6.75
C TRP A 488 24.65 24.92 6.01
N ASN A 489 24.53 26.16 6.54
CA ASN A 489 23.78 27.21 5.86
C ASN A 489 24.49 27.63 4.55
N ALA A 490 25.80 27.76 4.58
CA ALA A 490 26.58 28.01 3.36
C ALA A 490 26.49 26.83 2.38
N HIS A 491 26.53 25.58 2.89
CA HIS A 491 26.38 24.37 2.05
C HIS A 491 25.03 24.36 1.32
N TYR A 492 23.93 24.65 2.01
CA TYR A 492 22.58 24.68 1.42
C TYR A 492 22.25 26.00 0.71
N LYS A 493 23.12 26.99 0.77
CA LYS A 493 22.87 28.36 0.28
C LYS A 493 21.56 28.94 0.86
N GLY A 494 21.23 28.59 2.09
CA GLY A 494 20.02 28.95 2.79
C GLY A 494 19.83 28.14 4.07
N ASP A 495 18.60 27.94 4.50
CA ASP A 495 18.29 27.23 5.73
C ASP A 495 18.57 25.71 5.62
N VAL A 496 19.06 25.13 6.69
CA VAL A 496 19.28 23.69 6.80
C VAL A 496 17.92 22.96 6.74
N PRO A 497 17.78 21.90 5.93
CA PRO A 497 16.55 21.11 5.89
C PRO A 497 16.14 20.61 7.27
N THR A 498 14.90 20.82 7.66
CA THR A 498 14.37 20.29 8.92
C THR A 498 14.09 18.79 8.87
N ASN A 499 13.95 18.25 7.66
CA ASN A 499 13.66 16.82 7.45
C ASN A 499 14.95 15.99 7.55
N ILE A 500 14.99 15.12 8.56
CA ILE A 500 16.10 14.19 8.82
C ILE A 500 16.38 13.25 7.62
N LEU A 501 15.35 12.88 6.85
CA LEU A 501 15.47 12.01 5.66
C LEU A 501 16.02 12.74 4.43
N VAL A 502 16.18 14.05 4.48
CA VAL A 502 16.88 14.87 3.47
C VAL A 502 18.30 15.16 3.94
N PHE A 503 18.47 15.59 5.18
CA PHE A 503 19.74 16.00 5.74
C PHE A 503 20.81 14.88 5.73
N TRP A 504 20.49 13.69 6.28
CA TRP A 504 21.49 12.62 6.40
C TRP A 504 21.94 12.00 5.08
N PRO A 505 21.12 11.87 4.03
CA PRO A 505 21.57 11.59 2.68
C PRO A 505 22.60 12.60 2.14
N ASP A 506 22.43 13.89 2.46
CA ASP A 506 23.39 14.92 2.04
C ASP A 506 24.68 14.86 2.87
N VAL A 507 24.59 14.60 4.18
CA VAL A 507 25.76 14.31 5.04
C VAL A 507 26.55 13.11 4.52
N TYR A 508 25.86 12.06 4.04
CA TYR A 508 26.49 10.87 3.44
C TYR A 508 27.34 11.21 2.19
N LYS A 509 26.91 12.18 1.39
CA LYS A 509 27.61 12.63 0.19
C LYS A 509 28.57 13.79 0.42
N TYR A 510 28.62 14.33 1.63
CA TYR A 510 29.44 15.49 1.91
C TYR A 510 30.94 15.18 1.74
N THR A 511 31.62 16.01 0.95
CA THR A 511 33.07 15.87 0.66
C THR A 511 33.83 17.11 1.06
N ASP A 512 35.10 16.92 1.41
CA ASP A 512 36.06 18.01 1.58
C ASP A 512 36.47 18.61 0.21
N ALA A 513 37.31 19.65 0.26
CA ALA A 513 37.86 20.28 -0.93
C ALA A 513 38.70 19.33 -1.84
N CYS A 514 39.13 18.20 -1.29
CA CYS A 514 39.86 17.14 -2.02
C CYS A 514 38.93 16.05 -2.57
N GLY A 515 37.63 16.18 -2.40
CA GLY A 515 36.65 15.18 -2.84
C GLY A 515 36.55 13.94 -1.94
N ARG A 516 37.11 13.94 -0.73
CA ARG A 516 37.05 12.82 0.20
C ARG A 516 35.78 12.93 1.05
N PHE A 517 35.05 11.80 1.21
CA PHE A 517 33.89 11.74 2.10
C PHE A 517 34.32 11.87 3.57
N ILE A 518 33.74 12.83 4.27
CA ILE A 518 34.12 13.17 5.65
C ILE A 518 33.25 12.43 6.68
N PHE A 519 31.95 12.20 6.37
CA PHE A 519 30.97 11.71 7.33
C PHE A 519 30.32 10.40 6.90
N ARG A 520 30.89 9.72 5.93
CA ARG A 520 30.24 8.58 5.25
C ARG A 520 29.90 7.46 6.22
N GLU A 521 30.83 7.09 7.07
CA GLU A 521 30.69 5.96 8.00
C GLU A 521 29.63 6.27 9.06
N LEU A 522 29.68 7.46 9.66
CA LEU A 522 28.65 7.91 10.62
C LEU A 522 27.27 7.98 9.95
N ALA A 523 27.20 8.57 8.75
CA ALA A 523 25.95 8.71 8.03
C ALA A 523 25.36 7.34 7.64
N GLU A 524 26.18 6.34 7.29
CA GLU A 524 25.72 4.97 7.01
C GLU A 524 25.01 4.36 8.22
N VAL A 525 25.54 4.50 9.41
CA VAL A 525 24.92 3.99 10.65
C VAL A 525 23.60 4.72 10.94
N VAL A 526 23.60 6.06 10.80
CA VAL A 526 22.37 6.83 10.98
C VAL A 526 21.31 6.44 9.93
N LEU A 527 21.68 6.34 8.67
CA LEU A 527 20.78 5.93 7.59
C LEU A 527 20.28 4.50 7.80
N LYS A 528 21.11 3.59 8.34
CA LYS A 528 20.71 2.25 8.77
C LYS A 528 19.59 2.34 9.81
N MET A 529 19.74 3.17 10.85
CA MET A 529 18.70 3.42 11.85
C MET A 529 17.44 4.05 11.25
N LEU A 530 17.57 4.98 10.29
CA LEU A 530 16.44 5.65 9.63
C LEU A 530 15.64 4.72 8.70
N THR A 531 16.12 3.49 8.45
CA THR A 531 15.29 2.47 7.76
C THR A 531 14.10 2.02 8.62
N ILE A 532 14.10 2.25 9.94
CA ILE A 532 12.99 1.88 10.83
C ILE A 532 11.69 2.46 10.27
N PRO A 533 10.65 1.64 10.01
CA PRO A 533 9.39 2.11 9.44
C PRO A 533 8.56 2.86 10.50
N THR A 534 7.74 3.80 10.06
CA THR A 534 6.81 4.53 10.94
C THR A 534 5.36 4.07 10.82
N SER A 535 5.02 3.43 9.71
CA SER A 535 3.67 2.95 9.43
C SER A 535 3.66 1.81 8.42
N ASN A 536 2.55 1.06 8.37
CA ASN A 536 2.27 0.02 7.37
C ASN A 536 1.59 0.56 6.10
N ALA A 537 1.50 1.88 5.92
CA ALA A 537 0.77 2.49 4.81
C ALA A 537 1.23 2.00 3.42
N VAL A 538 2.50 1.61 3.27
CA VAL A 538 3.02 1.07 2.02
C VAL A 538 2.42 -0.30 1.68
N VAL A 539 2.27 -1.19 2.67
CA VAL A 539 1.65 -2.51 2.48
C VAL A 539 0.15 -2.37 2.22
N GLU A 540 -0.52 -1.43 2.89
CA GLU A 540 -1.92 -1.11 2.61
C GLU A 540 -2.13 -0.60 1.17
N ARG A 541 -1.18 0.19 0.64
CA ARG A 541 -1.19 0.59 -0.78
C ARG A 541 -0.97 -0.61 -1.70
N ALA A 542 -0.11 -1.55 -1.35
CA ALA A 542 0.09 -2.79 -2.11
C ALA A 542 -1.20 -3.62 -2.15
N PHE A 543 -1.92 -3.77 -1.03
CA PHE A 543 -3.23 -4.44 -1.01
C PHE A 543 -4.32 -3.68 -1.77
N SER A 544 -4.29 -2.35 -1.74
CA SER A 544 -5.18 -1.55 -2.57
C SER A 544 -4.91 -1.76 -4.07
N ALA A 545 -3.63 -1.81 -4.46
CA ALA A 545 -3.24 -2.14 -5.83
C ALA A 545 -3.63 -3.59 -6.21
N LEU A 546 -3.48 -4.55 -5.29
CA LEU A 546 -3.94 -5.93 -5.47
C LEU A 546 -5.45 -5.99 -5.75
N THR A 547 -6.26 -5.28 -4.96
CA THR A 547 -7.72 -5.24 -5.13
C THR A 547 -8.13 -4.64 -6.48
N LEU A 548 -7.37 -3.64 -6.98
CA LEU A 548 -7.60 -3.07 -8.31
C LEU A 548 -7.17 -4.02 -9.44
N ILE A 549 -6.15 -4.86 -9.22
CA ILE A 549 -5.65 -5.84 -10.18
C ILE A 549 -6.55 -7.08 -10.20
N LYS A 550 -6.90 -7.60 -9.01
CA LYS A 550 -7.67 -8.83 -8.82
C LYS A 550 -9.08 -8.50 -8.36
N THR A 551 -10.02 -8.48 -9.29
CA THR A 551 -11.44 -8.21 -9.05
C THR A 551 -12.24 -9.51 -9.12
N ARG A 552 -13.53 -9.50 -8.79
CA ARG A 552 -14.42 -10.67 -8.93
C ARG A 552 -14.43 -11.24 -10.35
N ILE A 553 -14.35 -10.38 -11.37
CA ILE A 553 -14.32 -10.76 -12.79
C ILE A 553 -12.90 -11.21 -13.20
N ARG A 554 -11.87 -10.76 -12.51
CA ARG A 554 -10.46 -11.02 -12.81
C ARG A 554 -9.77 -11.69 -11.64
N ASN A 555 -10.27 -12.84 -11.20
CA ASN A 555 -9.79 -13.57 -10.02
C ASN A 555 -8.80 -14.73 -10.33
N LYS A 556 -8.67 -15.15 -11.60
CA LYS A 556 -7.82 -16.27 -12.03
C LYS A 556 -6.36 -15.90 -12.32
N LEU A 557 -5.88 -14.72 -11.90
CA LEU A 557 -4.48 -14.34 -12.08
C LEU A 557 -3.57 -15.23 -11.22
N SER A 558 -2.54 -15.82 -11.83
CA SER A 558 -1.52 -16.57 -11.09
C SER A 558 -0.75 -15.66 -10.13
N THR A 559 -0.29 -16.21 -9.00
CA THR A 559 0.50 -15.47 -8.00
C THR A 559 1.76 -14.86 -8.60
N SER A 560 2.41 -15.54 -9.57
CA SER A 560 3.59 -15.02 -10.27
C SER A 560 3.27 -13.79 -11.15
N MET A 561 2.11 -13.78 -11.81
CA MET A 561 1.68 -12.60 -12.59
C MET A 561 1.29 -11.45 -11.67
N LEU A 562 0.58 -11.74 -10.58
CA LEU A 562 0.23 -10.76 -9.56
C LEU A 562 1.48 -10.12 -8.94
N GLN A 563 2.47 -10.93 -8.56
CA GLN A 563 3.78 -10.48 -8.09
C GLN A 563 4.43 -9.51 -9.09
N SER A 564 4.46 -9.88 -10.38
CA SER A 564 5.08 -9.06 -11.42
C SER A 564 4.38 -7.70 -11.61
N LEU A 565 3.04 -7.70 -11.61
CA LEU A 565 2.25 -6.47 -11.72
C LEU A 565 2.44 -5.56 -10.51
N LEU A 566 2.47 -6.12 -9.30
CA LEU A 566 2.71 -5.36 -8.07
C LEU A 566 4.15 -4.81 -8.04
N THR A 567 5.16 -5.62 -8.39
CA THR A 567 6.56 -5.18 -8.47
C THR A 567 6.68 -3.94 -9.35
N ILE A 568 6.10 -3.96 -10.55
CA ILE A 568 6.19 -2.83 -11.47
C ILE A 568 5.43 -1.61 -10.91
N ARG A 569 4.16 -1.76 -10.53
CA ARG A 569 3.33 -0.64 -10.05
C ARG A 569 3.92 0.04 -8.83
N MET A 570 4.33 -0.76 -7.84
CA MET A 570 4.86 -0.24 -6.58
C MET A 570 6.24 0.39 -6.77
N HIS A 571 7.10 -0.19 -7.64
CA HIS A 571 8.39 0.41 -7.99
C HIS A 571 8.21 1.80 -8.61
N PHE A 572 7.37 1.94 -9.63
CA PHE A 572 7.13 3.26 -10.25
C PHE A 572 6.53 4.27 -9.27
N GLN A 573 5.69 3.81 -8.34
CA GLN A 573 5.13 4.67 -7.29
C GLN A 573 6.20 5.09 -6.26
N ALA A 574 7.05 4.16 -5.79
CA ALA A 574 8.10 4.44 -4.81
C ALA A 574 9.17 5.40 -5.36
N HIS A 575 9.49 5.26 -6.64
CA HIS A 575 10.47 6.09 -7.33
C HIS A 575 9.87 7.35 -7.97
N GLU A 576 8.56 7.59 -7.81
CA GLU A 576 7.85 8.76 -8.36
C GLU A 576 8.05 8.93 -9.87
N LYS A 577 8.23 7.79 -10.59
CA LYS A 577 8.50 7.78 -12.03
C LYS A 577 7.21 7.58 -12.83
N CYS A 578 7.11 8.31 -13.94
CA CYS A 578 6.02 8.11 -14.91
C CYS A 578 6.44 7.14 -16.00
N CYS A 579 5.54 6.22 -16.39
CA CYS A 579 5.78 5.28 -17.50
C CYS A 579 6.13 5.99 -18.82
N LYS A 580 5.67 7.22 -19.03
CA LYS A 580 5.97 8.04 -20.21
C LYS A 580 7.47 8.32 -20.35
N MET A 581 8.16 8.57 -19.24
CA MET A 581 9.59 8.93 -19.22
C MET A 581 10.50 7.70 -19.14
N PHE A 582 9.92 6.52 -18.97
CA PHE A 582 10.69 5.30 -18.83
C PHE A 582 11.47 4.94 -20.09
N GLN A 583 12.75 4.62 -19.91
CA GLN A 583 13.60 4.05 -20.94
C GLN A 583 14.01 2.63 -20.50
N PRO A 584 13.72 1.61 -21.32
CA PRO A 584 14.15 0.25 -21.02
C PRO A 584 15.67 0.15 -20.94
N SER A 585 16.16 -0.56 -19.94
CA SER A 585 17.59 -0.81 -19.79
C SER A 585 18.11 -1.79 -20.87
N THR A 586 19.42 -1.80 -21.10
CA THR A 586 20.06 -2.76 -22.00
C THR A 586 19.74 -4.20 -21.58
N GLU A 587 19.72 -4.48 -20.28
CA GLU A 587 19.35 -5.81 -19.76
C GLU A 587 17.92 -6.20 -20.13
N MET A 588 16.95 -5.28 -20.10
CA MET A 588 15.57 -5.56 -20.54
C MET A 588 15.51 -5.90 -22.04
N ILE A 589 16.27 -5.16 -22.86
CA ILE A 589 16.35 -5.39 -24.32
C ILE A 589 17.00 -6.76 -24.61
N ASP A 590 18.03 -7.13 -23.84
CA ASP A 590 18.73 -8.41 -23.99
C ASP A 590 17.88 -9.60 -23.53
N ARG A 591 17.11 -9.43 -22.46
CA ARG A 591 16.15 -10.45 -21.98
C ARG A 591 14.95 -10.62 -22.91
N PHE A 592 14.69 -9.68 -23.80
CA PHE A 592 13.61 -9.77 -24.78
C PHE A 592 13.97 -10.76 -25.91
N LYS A 593 14.08 -12.05 -25.55
CA LYS A 593 14.37 -13.19 -26.46
C LYS A 593 13.35 -14.30 -26.23
N SER A 594 13.07 -15.08 -27.27
CA SER A 594 12.13 -16.20 -27.17
C SER A 594 12.50 -17.23 -26.10
N SER A 595 13.81 -17.44 -25.87
CA SER A 595 14.31 -18.36 -24.85
C SER A 595 13.95 -17.95 -23.42
N PHE A 596 13.86 -16.64 -23.13
CA PHE A 596 13.45 -16.14 -21.81
C PHE A 596 11.93 -15.96 -21.69
N MET A 597 11.26 -15.58 -22.78
CA MET A 597 9.82 -15.32 -22.76
C MET A 597 8.97 -16.58 -22.88
N TYR A 598 9.48 -17.62 -23.53
CA TYR A 598 8.78 -18.87 -23.78
C TYR A 598 9.66 -20.03 -23.35
N GLU A 599 9.92 -20.22 -22.04
CA GLU A 599 10.63 -21.36 -21.51
C GLU A 599 9.89 -22.65 -21.92
N SER A 600 10.54 -23.47 -22.76
CA SER A 600 10.08 -24.83 -23.01
C SER A 600 10.19 -25.62 -21.72
N LYS A 601 9.08 -26.18 -21.26
CA LYS A 601 9.04 -27.20 -20.21
C LYS A 601 9.81 -28.46 -20.71
N THR A 602 11.13 -28.43 -20.58
CA THR A 602 11.96 -29.64 -20.78
C THR A 602 12.55 -30.03 -19.44
N GLY A 603 11.92 -31.04 -18.82
CA GLY A 603 12.55 -32.11 -18.05
C GLY A 603 12.97 -31.80 -16.63
N THR A 604 12.14 -32.17 -15.68
CA THR A 604 12.43 -33.22 -14.71
C THR A 604 11.13 -33.53 -13.94
N SER A 605 10.73 -34.79 -14.00
CA SER A 605 9.54 -35.37 -13.37
C SER A 605 9.71 -35.42 -11.85
N GLY A 606 9.00 -34.54 -11.14
CA GLY A 606 8.58 -34.72 -9.77
C GLY A 606 7.04 -34.68 -9.75
N PRO A 607 6.32 -35.29 -8.79
CA PRO A 607 4.89 -35.49 -8.87
C PRO A 607 4.17 -34.14 -8.96
N SER A 608 3.54 -33.91 -10.10
CA SER A 608 2.78 -32.72 -10.42
C SER A 608 1.42 -32.79 -9.74
N CYS A 609 1.11 -31.81 -8.91
CA CYS A 609 -0.26 -31.32 -8.83
C CYS A 609 -0.58 -30.68 -10.18
N ALA A 610 -1.44 -31.33 -10.94
CA ALA A 610 -1.92 -30.86 -12.22
C ALA A 610 -2.75 -29.60 -12.04
N ASN A 611 -2.19 -28.45 -12.38
CA ASN A 611 -2.95 -27.27 -12.75
C ASN A 611 -2.89 -27.15 -14.26
N SER A 612 -3.94 -27.70 -14.88
CA SER A 612 -4.24 -27.49 -16.29
C SER A 612 -4.58 -26.00 -16.51
N ASP A 613 -3.67 -25.28 -17.15
CA ASP A 613 -4.00 -24.02 -17.82
C ASP A 613 -4.89 -24.37 -19.03
N SER A 614 -6.18 -24.56 -18.81
CA SER A 614 -7.16 -24.72 -19.86
C SER A 614 -7.65 -23.36 -20.31
N GLU A 615 -7.22 -22.93 -21.50
CA GLU A 615 -7.68 -21.73 -22.20
C GLU A 615 -9.16 -21.79 -22.64
N GLU A 616 -9.90 -22.88 -22.33
CA GLU A 616 -11.25 -23.11 -22.82
C GLU A 616 -12.40 -22.50 -22.01
N ASN A 617 -12.15 -21.96 -20.79
CA ASN A 617 -13.22 -21.47 -19.91
C ASN A 617 -13.45 -19.96 -19.94
N GLU A 618 -12.84 -19.20 -20.85
CA GLU A 618 -13.08 -17.73 -20.91
C GLU A 618 -14.37 -17.38 -21.70
N ASN A 619 -14.87 -18.26 -22.55
CA ASN A 619 -16.11 -18.03 -23.30
C ASN A 619 -17.38 -18.30 -22.48
N GLU A 620 -17.34 -19.22 -21.52
CA GLU A 620 -18.48 -19.47 -20.62
C GLU A 620 -18.77 -18.30 -19.70
N SER A 621 -17.73 -17.61 -19.20
CA SER A 621 -17.89 -16.42 -18.33
C SER A 621 -18.47 -15.20 -19.06
N LEU A 622 -18.32 -15.12 -20.39
CA LEU A 622 -18.92 -14.04 -21.17
C LEU A 622 -20.41 -14.28 -21.42
N HIS A 623 -20.80 -15.54 -21.64
CA HIS A 623 -22.21 -15.93 -21.76
C HIS A 623 -22.96 -15.74 -20.45
N GLU A 624 -22.42 -16.15 -19.31
CA GLU A 624 -23.01 -15.89 -17.99
C GLU A 624 -23.18 -14.39 -17.69
N MET A 625 -22.24 -13.54 -18.13
CA MET A 625 -22.40 -12.08 -17.98
C MET A 625 -23.47 -11.49 -18.89
N ILE A 626 -23.64 -12.01 -20.09
CA ILE A 626 -24.69 -11.57 -21.02
C ILE A 626 -26.07 -11.98 -20.48
N ASP A 627 -26.17 -13.17 -19.90
CA ASP A 627 -27.41 -13.66 -19.28
C ASP A 627 -27.78 -12.84 -18.03
N ILE A 628 -26.79 -12.50 -17.16
CA ILE A 628 -27.01 -11.63 -15.99
C ILE A 628 -27.43 -10.20 -16.40
N ILE A 629 -26.90 -9.67 -17.49
CA ILE A 629 -27.29 -8.34 -18.00
C ILE A 629 -28.68 -8.40 -18.67
N SER A 630 -29.00 -9.51 -19.32
CA SER A 630 -30.33 -9.75 -19.93
C SER A 630 -31.43 -9.90 -18.88
N ASP A 631 -31.11 -10.47 -17.72
CA ASP A 631 -32.07 -10.60 -16.59
C ASP A 631 -32.20 -9.30 -15.76
N MET A 632 -31.33 -8.31 -15.98
CA MET A 632 -31.35 -7.00 -15.30
C MET A 632 -31.95 -5.87 -16.15
N LEU A 633 -32.24 -6.12 -17.43
CA LEU A 633 -32.96 -5.22 -18.36
C LEU A 633 -34.39 -5.67 -18.57
#